data_8d22a254637e65b13e588b77c08dcbec
#
_entry.id   8d22a254637e65b13e588b77c08dcbec
#
_cell.length_a   1.000
_cell.length_b   1.000
_cell.length_c   1.000
_cell.angle_alpha   90.00
_cell.angle_beta   90.00
_cell.angle_gamma   90.00
#
_symmetry.space_group_name_H-M   'P 1'
#
loop_
_entity.id
_entity.type
_entity.pdbx_description
1 polymer ?
#
loop_
_entity_poly.entity_id
_entity_poly.type
_entity_poly.pdbx_seq_one_letter_code
_entity_poly.pdbx_strand_id
1 'polypeptide(L)'
;MTATRSYHSPARQARRQHTKQAIVEAFIAQLGYPGQATLSPAAAARAAGVSIRTVHHYFPDADAQLAVVADEVEARLYPHPPPLPRTPAELPDLVTAVYRGAEGQLPLLRALVRSSIGAQVRARRRAGRLKAIRNVLEGIGAGPAETRHAVAVVSLLASADAGTVLADQYGLTLDEAGRACAETTRAIIDSLTAQATTAPGIQSRG
;
A
#
# COMPACT_ATOMS: atom_id res chain seq x y z
N MET A 1 46.12 16.12 -18.99
CA MET A 1 44.98 15.57 -18.25
C MET A 1 43.71 15.88 -19.05
N THR A 2 43.24 14.92 -19.83
CA THR A 2 42.06 15.07 -20.71
C THR A 2 40.81 14.67 -19.94
N ALA A 3 39.95 15.64 -19.61
CA ALA A 3 38.69 15.41 -18.96
C ALA A 3 37.71 14.71 -19.94
N THR A 4 37.42 13.45 -19.69
CA THR A 4 36.42 12.67 -20.44
C THR A 4 35.03 13.26 -20.14
N ARG A 5 34.51 14.09 -21.05
CA ARG A 5 33.11 14.55 -21.01
C ARG A 5 32.20 13.36 -21.18
N SER A 6 31.52 12.98 -20.09
CA SER A 6 30.41 12.01 -20.11
C SER A 6 29.27 12.61 -20.95
N TYR A 7 29.16 12.17 -22.21
CA TYR A 7 28.12 12.62 -23.15
C TYR A 7 26.82 11.89 -22.84
N HIS A 8 26.03 12.44 -21.91
CA HIS A 8 24.67 11.98 -21.65
C HIS A 8 23.74 12.48 -22.76
N SER A 9 23.53 11.65 -23.79
CA SER A 9 22.54 11.94 -24.82
C SER A 9 21.12 11.82 -24.24
N PRO A 10 20.32 12.91 -24.28
CA PRO A 10 18.91 12.88 -23.81
C PRO A 10 18.09 11.76 -24.46
N ALA A 11 18.30 11.49 -25.75
CA ALA A 11 17.62 10.40 -26.47
C ALA A 11 17.96 9.02 -25.93
N ARG A 12 19.21 8.77 -25.52
CA ARG A 12 19.62 7.49 -24.91
C ARG A 12 18.98 7.32 -23.53
N GLN A 13 18.92 8.39 -22.75
CA GLN A 13 18.28 8.38 -21.44
C GLN A 13 16.76 8.12 -21.57
N ALA A 14 16.08 8.79 -22.49
CA ALA A 14 14.66 8.58 -22.78
C ALA A 14 14.37 7.12 -23.19
N ARG A 15 15.21 6.54 -24.05
CA ARG A 15 15.06 5.13 -24.47
C ARG A 15 15.27 4.16 -23.32
N ARG A 16 16.23 4.43 -22.43
CA ARG A 16 16.44 3.60 -21.22
C ARG A 16 15.23 3.67 -20.29
N GLN A 17 14.68 4.86 -20.07
CA GLN A 17 13.50 5.06 -19.24
C GLN A 17 12.27 4.37 -19.83
N HIS A 18 12.06 4.48 -21.13
CA HIS A 18 10.98 3.78 -21.84
C HIS A 18 11.09 2.26 -21.69
N THR A 19 12.29 1.70 -21.89
CA THR A 19 12.52 0.25 -21.70
C THR A 19 12.25 -0.19 -20.25
N LYS A 20 12.74 0.58 -19.28
CA LYS A 20 12.48 0.31 -17.86
C LYS A 20 10.98 0.30 -17.55
N GLN A 21 10.26 1.31 -18.04
CA GLN A 21 8.81 1.42 -17.82
C GLN A 21 8.05 0.26 -18.49
N ALA A 22 8.40 -0.13 -19.71
CA ALA A 22 7.77 -1.29 -20.37
C ALA A 22 7.94 -2.60 -19.58
N ILE A 23 9.10 -2.81 -18.94
CA ILE A 23 9.33 -3.98 -18.08
C ILE A 23 8.45 -3.90 -16.82
N VAL A 24 8.33 -2.72 -16.20
CA VAL A 24 7.49 -2.50 -15.01
C VAL A 24 6.01 -2.78 -15.32
N GLU A 25 5.51 -2.26 -16.45
CA GLU A 25 4.14 -2.55 -16.92
C GLU A 25 3.91 -4.06 -17.11
N ALA A 26 4.88 -4.75 -17.70
CA ALA A 26 4.82 -6.19 -17.90
C ALA A 26 4.84 -6.98 -16.57
N PHE A 27 5.48 -6.49 -15.53
CA PHE A 27 5.39 -7.06 -14.19
C PHE A 27 4.03 -6.78 -13.54
N ILE A 28 3.50 -5.56 -13.66
CA ILE A 28 2.19 -5.20 -13.09
C ILE A 28 1.07 -6.03 -13.72
N ALA A 29 1.12 -6.28 -15.03
CA ALA A 29 0.15 -7.13 -15.70
C ALA A 29 0.07 -8.54 -15.10
N GLN A 30 1.16 -9.05 -14.51
CA GLN A 30 1.20 -10.36 -13.87
C GLN A 30 0.39 -10.43 -12.56
N LEU A 31 0.06 -9.30 -11.95
CA LEU A 31 -0.81 -9.28 -10.76
C LEU A 31 -2.20 -9.85 -11.03
N GLY A 32 -2.67 -9.76 -12.28
CA GLY A 32 -3.96 -10.30 -12.70
C GLY A 32 -3.96 -11.79 -13.09
N TYR A 33 -2.80 -12.46 -13.11
CA TYR A 33 -2.71 -13.86 -13.57
C TYR A 33 -3.08 -14.83 -12.45
N PRO A 34 -4.09 -15.70 -12.67
CA PRO A 34 -4.48 -16.69 -11.68
C PRO A 34 -3.36 -17.69 -11.39
N GLY A 35 -3.17 -18.01 -10.10
CA GLY A 35 -2.24 -19.06 -9.68
C GLY A 35 -0.74 -18.68 -9.71
N GLN A 36 -0.39 -17.49 -10.18
CA GLN A 36 1.00 -17.05 -10.19
C GLN A 36 1.45 -16.58 -8.80
N ALA A 37 2.42 -17.29 -8.21
CA ALA A 37 2.93 -17.01 -6.88
C ALA A 37 4.09 -16.00 -6.85
N THR A 38 4.85 -15.88 -7.96
CA THR A 38 6.02 -15.01 -8.09
C THR A 38 6.03 -14.29 -9.43
N LEU A 39 6.70 -13.14 -9.49
CA LEU A 39 6.94 -12.45 -10.75
C LEU A 39 7.83 -13.31 -11.67
N SER A 40 7.53 -13.33 -12.96
CA SER A 40 8.29 -14.04 -13.97
C SER A 40 9.07 -13.07 -14.86
N PRO A 41 10.42 -12.97 -14.69
CA PRO A 41 11.25 -12.14 -15.55
C PRO A 41 11.17 -12.55 -17.05
N ALA A 42 11.02 -13.85 -17.32
CA ALA A 42 10.88 -14.34 -18.68
C ALA A 42 9.56 -13.91 -19.35
N ALA A 43 8.45 -13.90 -18.59
CA ALA A 43 7.17 -13.38 -19.08
C ALA A 43 7.24 -11.87 -19.29
N ALA A 44 7.86 -11.14 -18.36
CA ALA A 44 8.06 -9.69 -18.46
C ALA A 44 8.93 -9.33 -19.68
N ALA A 45 10.00 -10.08 -19.93
CA ALA A 45 10.87 -9.88 -21.08
C ALA A 45 10.10 -10.03 -22.42
N ARG A 46 9.29 -11.09 -22.55
CA ARG A 46 8.45 -11.29 -23.73
C ARG A 46 7.43 -10.18 -23.94
N ALA A 47 6.73 -9.80 -22.89
CA ALA A 47 5.71 -8.75 -22.95
C ALA A 47 6.29 -7.36 -23.27
N ALA A 48 7.47 -7.06 -22.72
CA ALA A 48 8.18 -5.78 -22.96
C ALA A 48 9.00 -5.76 -24.27
N GLY A 49 9.09 -6.87 -25.02
CA GLY A 49 9.87 -6.95 -26.26
C GLY A 49 11.39 -6.82 -26.03
N VAL A 50 11.89 -7.29 -24.89
CA VAL A 50 13.32 -7.21 -24.53
C VAL A 50 13.90 -8.60 -24.19
N SER A 51 15.23 -8.70 -24.05
CA SER A 51 15.87 -9.91 -23.56
C SER A 51 15.69 -10.07 -22.06
N ILE A 52 15.71 -11.31 -21.56
CA ILE A 52 15.71 -11.60 -20.12
C ILE A 52 16.94 -10.99 -19.42
N ARG A 53 18.10 -10.94 -20.12
CA ARG A 53 19.30 -10.24 -19.64
C ARG A 53 19.04 -8.75 -19.42
N THR A 54 18.22 -8.12 -20.26
CA THR A 54 17.83 -6.72 -20.10
C THR A 54 16.97 -6.55 -18.85
N VAL A 55 16.03 -7.47 -18.57
CA VAL A 55 15.23 -7.45 -17.35
C VAL A 55 16.12 -7.55 -16.11
N HIS A 56 17.04 -8.51 -16.05
CA HIS A 56 17.97 -8.65 -14.92
C HIS A 56 18.97 -7.49 -14.80
N HIS A 57 19.28 -6.78 -15.90
CA HIS A 57 20.09 -5.58 -15.83
C HIS A 57 19.39 -4.44 -15.06
N TYR A 58 18.05 -4.31 -15.20
CA TYR A 58 17.27 -3.29 -14.50
C TYR A 58 16.81 -3.75 -13.12
N PHE A 59 16.48 -5.02 -12.98
CA PHE A 59 15.89 -5.63 -11.78
C PHE A 59 16.55 -6.99 -11.52
N PRO A 60 17.69 -7.02 -10.82
CA PRO A 60 18.59 -8.17 -10.77
C PRO A 60 18.00 -9.39 -10.06
N ASP A 61 17.13 -9.17 -9.10
CA ASP A 61 16.56 -10.22 -8.24
C ASP A 61 15.06 -10.02 -7.99
N ALA A 62 14.46 -10.99 -7.34
CA ALA A 62 13.01 -10.99 -7.04
C ALA A 62 12.59 -9.83 -6.13
N ASP A 63 13.47 -9.41 -5.22
CA ASP A 63 13.21 -8.29 -4.30
C ASP A 63 13.16 -6.96 -5.05
N ALA A 64 14.10 -6.72 -5.96
CA ALA A 64 14.11 -5.53 -6.81
C ALA A 64 12.88 -5.48 -7.75
N GLN A 65 12.46 -6.65 -8.28
CA GLN A 65 11.27 -6.77 -9.11
C GLN A 65 10.00 -6.48 -8.32
N LEU A 66 9.87 -7.05 -7.11
CA LEU A 66 8.73 -6.80 -6.24
C LEU A 66 8.70 -5.34 -5.75
N ALA A 67 9.87 -4.77 -5.44
CA ALA A 67 9.98 -3.38 -5.00
C ALA A 67 9.44 -2.41 -6.06
N VAL A 68 9.89 -2.54 -7.31
CA VAL A 68 9.45 -1.63 -8.37
C VAL A 68 7.96 -1.75 -8.67
N VAL A 69 7.39 -2.97 -8.57
CA VAL A 69 5.95 -3.17 -8.70
C VAL A 69 5.20 -2.50 -7.55
N ALA A 70 5.71 -2.63 -6.32
CA ALA A 70 5.09 -1.99 -5.15
C ALA A 70 5.12 -0.45 -5.26
N ASP A 71 6.25 0.11 -5.69
CA ASP A 71 6.43 1.56 -5.86
C ASP A 71 5.50 2.11 -6.96
N GLU A 72 5.39 1.41 -8.10
CA GLU A 72 4.52 1.83 -9.20
C GLU A 72 3.04 1.69 -8.83
N VAL A 73 2.64 0.62 -8.13
CA VAL A 73 1.28 0.47 -7.59
C VAL A 73 0.96 1.59 -6.60
N GLU A 74 1.91 1.95 -5.73
CA GLU A 74 1.75 3.07 -4.81
C GLU A 74 1.53 4.38 -5.55
N ALA A 75 2.36 4.67 -6.57
CA ALA A 75 2.24 5.88 -7.37
C ALA A 75 0.90 5.98 -8.13
N ARG A 76 0.36 4.86 -8.61
CA ARG A 76 -0.95 4.82 -9.29
C ARG A 76 -2.12 5.03 -8.34
N LEU A 77 -2.07 4.40 -7.16
CA LEU A 77 -3.13 4.53 -6.17
C LEU A 77 -3.05 5.86 -5.42
N TYR A 78 -1.84 6.39 -5.24
CA TYR A 78 -1.62 7.61 -4.47
C TYR A 78 -0.65 8.54 -5.21
N PRO A 79 -1.09 9.21 -6.29
CA PRO A 79 -0.28 10.24 -6.95
C PRO A 79 0.18 11.34 -5.96
N HIS A 80 -0.67 11.58 -4.94
CA HIS A 80 -0.37 12.43 -3.80
C HIS A 80 -0.58 11.60 -2.53
N PRO A 81 0.48 10.92 -2.03
CA PRO A 81 0.34 10.04 -0.89
C PRO A 81 -0.15 10.82 0.34
N PRO A 82 -1.17 10.29 1.05
CA PRO A 82 -1.64 10.94 2.26
C PRO A 82 -0.54 10.95 3.31
N PRO A 83 -0.45 12.02 4.12
CA PRO A 83 0.47 12.05 5.24
C PRO A 83 0.16 10.93 6.21
N LEU A 84 1.19 10.36 6.83
CA LEU A 84 0.98 9.39 7.89
C LEU A 84 0.40 10.09 9.13
N PRO A 85 -0.59 9.49 9.81
CA PRO A 85 -1.25 10.09 10.96
C PRO A 85 -0.28 10.21 12.14
N ARG A 86 -0.41 11.29 12.88
CA ARG A 86 0.35 11.59 14.11
C ARG A 86 -0.55 11.64 15.34
N THR A 87 -1.85 11.85 15.12
CA THR A 87 -2.87 11.95 16.16
C THR A 87 -4.05 11.02 15.84
N PRO A 88 -4.83 10.59 16.84
CA PRO A 88 -6.04 9.81 16.63
C PRO A 88 -7.06 10.48 15.69
N ALA A 89 -7.20 11.80 15.79
CA ALA A 89 -8.12 12.58 14.96
C ALA A 89 -7.80 12.51 13.45
N GLU A 90 -6.55 12.24 13.06
CA GLU A 90 -6.11 12.14 11.67
C GLU A 90 -6.35 10.75 11.05
N LEU A 91 -6.67 9.74 11.86
CA LEU A 91 -6.88 8.36 11.36
C LEU A 91 -8.08 8.23 10.41
N PRO A 92 -9.26 8.83 10.67
CA PRO A 92 -10.37 8.81 9.72
C PRO A 92 -10.03 9.47 8.38
N ASP A 93 -9.23 10.54 8.40
CA ASP A 93 -8.79 11.22 7.18
C ASP A 93 -7.82 10.36 6.37
N LEU A 94 -6.90 9.65 7.04
CA LEU A 94 -6.07 8.64 6.38
C LEU A 94 -6.92 7.57 5.69
N VAL A 95 -7.94 7.02 6.39
CA VAL A 95 -8.84 6.01 5.81
C VAL A 95 -9.53 6.57 4.58
N THR A 96 -10.14 7.74 4.67
CA THR A 96 -10.81 8.40 3.53
C THR A 96 -9.85 8.60 2.36
N ALA A 97 -8.61 9.05 2.62
CA ALA A 97 -7.60 9.29 1.59
C ALA A 97 -7.14 8.00 0.89
N VAL A 98 -7.07 6.88 1.62
CA VAL A 98 -6.76 5.56 1.05
C VAL A 98 -7.81 5.14 0.02
N TYR A 99 -9.08 5.34 0.29
CA TYR A 99 -10.17 5.00 -0.63
C TYR A 99 -10.25 5.96 -1.82
N ARG A 100 -10.13 7.25 -1.57
CA ARG A 100 -10.11 8.28 -2.62
C ARG A 100 -8.96 8.08 -3.61
N GLY A 101 -7.76 7.74 -3.13
CA GLY A 101 -6.62 7.43 -3.99
C GLY A 101 -6.86 6.22 -4.89
N ALA A 102 -7.68 5.27 -4.44
CA ALA A 102 -8.04 4.08 -5.19
C ALA A 102 -9.23 4.26 -6.14
N GLU A 103 -9.84 5.44 -6.17
CA GLU A 103 -10.96 5.73 -7.06
C GLU A 103 -10.58 5.52 -8.53
N GLY A 104 -11.43 4.81 -9.29
CA GLY A 104 -11.12 4.41 -10.66
C GLY A 104 -10.10 3.25 -10.81
N GLN A 105 -9.48 2.79 -9.70
CA GLN A 105 -8.47 1.73 -9.70
C GLN A 105 -8.97 0.38 -9.14
N LEU A 106 -10.28 0.18 -9.08
CA LEU A 106 -10.87 -1.05 -8.54
C LEU A 106 -10.36 -2.34 -9.23
N PRO A 107 -10.12 -2.38 -10.57
CA PRO A 107 -9.49 -3.53 -11.21
C PRO A 107 -8.09 -3.85 -10.66
N LEU A 108 -7.27 -2.84 -10.40
CA LEU A 108 -5.94 -3.00 -9.81
C LEU A 108 -6.05 -3.49 -8.36
N LEU A 109 -6.97 -2.96 -7.56
CA LEU A 109 -7.22 -3.45 -6.19
C LEU A 109 -7.61 -4.92 -6.19
N ARG A 110 -8.52 -5.33 -7.09
CA ARG A 110 -8.94 -6.73 -7.24
C ARG A 110 -7.76 -7.64 -7.61
N ALA A 111 -6.91 -7.21 -8.53
CA ALA A 111 -5.71 -7.95 -8.92
C ALA A 111 -4.76 -8.13 -7.72
N LEU A 112 -4.55 -7.08 -6.93
CA LEU A 112 -3.74 -7.11 -5.71
C LEU A 112 -4.30 -8.05 -4.64
N VAL A 113 -5.63 -8.09 -4.46
CA VAL A 113 -6.26 -8.93 -3.42
C VAL A 113 -6.27 -10.41 -3.83
N ARG A 114 -6.45 -10.70 -5.12
CA ARG A 114 -6.65 -12.07 -5.64
C ARG A 114 -5.36 -12.86 -5.89
N SER A 115 -4.18 -12.23 -5.88
CA SER A 115 -2.92 -12.90 -6.21
C SER A 115 -1.93 -12.95 -5.05
N SER A 116 -1.11 -13.99 -5.02
CA SER A 116 -0.02 -14.14 -4.05
C SER A 116 1.03 -13.05 -4.21
N ILE A 117 1.32 -12.62 -5.44
CA ILE A 117 2.19 -11.47 -5.73
C ILE A 117 1.58 -10.20 -5.14
N GLY A 118 0.28 -10.00 -5.37
CA GLY A 118 -0.45 -8.87 -4.81
C GLY A 118 -0.42 -8.85 -3.27
N ALA A 119 -0.47 -10.00 -2.61
CA ALA A 119 -0.30 -10.10 -1.16
C ALA A 119 1.08 -9.58 -0.70
N GLN A 120 2.16 -9.95 -1.41
CA GLN A 120 3.52 -9.47 -1.13
C GLN A 120 3.65 -7.96 -1.37
N VAL A 121 3.09 -7.44 -2.48
CA VAL A 121 3.04 -6.01 -2.77
C VAL A 121 2.30 -5.25 -1.67
N ARG A 122 1.12 -5.75 -1.24
CA ARG A 122 0.35 -5.14 -0.15
C ARG A 122 1.10 -5.15 1.17
N ALA A 123 1.77 -6.23 1.51
CA ALA A 123 2.55 -6.34 2.75
C ALA A 123 3.67 -5.27 2.79
N ARG A 124 4.42 -5.10 1.69
CA ARG A 124 5.49 -4.11 1.58
C ARG A 124 4.96 -2.68 1.73
N ARG A 125 3.88 -2.35 1.04
CA ARG A 125 3.24 -1.02 1.08
C ARG A 125 2.63 -0.69 2.44
N ARG A 126 2.10 -1.70 3.13
CA ARG A 126 1.35 -1.57 4.38
C ARG A 126 2.23 -1.26 5.60
N ALA A 127 3.51 -1.67 5.58
CA ALA A 127 4.37 -1.67 6.77
C ALA A 127 4.47 -0.30 7.46
N GLY A 128 4.72 0.78 6.70
CA GLY A 128 4.81 2.14 7.25
C GLY A 128 3.49 2.63 7.83
N ARG A 129 2.38 2.40 7.13
CA ARG A 129 1.04 2.79 7.57
C ARG A 129 0.61 2.04 8.82
N LEU A 130 0.85 0.73 8.90
CA LEU A 130 0.56 -0.08 10.08
C LEU A 130 1.32 0.43 11.31
N LYS A 131 2.60 0.77 11.14
CA LYS A 131 3.41 1.36 12.22
C LYS A 131 2.82 2.68 12.70
N ALA A 132 2.43 3.56 11.80
CA ALA A 132 1.82 4.86 12.15
C ALA A 132 0.48 4.68 12.88
N ILE A 133 -0.42 3.83 12.38
CA ILE A 133 -1.70 3.50 13.03
C ILE A 133 -1.45 2.97 14.44
N ARG A 134 -0.52 2.04 14.61
CA ARG A 134 -0.17 1.47 15.90
C ARG A 134 0.32 2.53 16.88
N ASN A 135 1.31 3.33 16.49
CA ASN A 135 1.87 4.37 17.36
C ASN A 135 0.80 5.35 17.85
N VAL A 136 -0.11 5.74 16.96
CA VAL A 136 -1.19 6.68 17.29
C VAL A 136 -2.19 6.06 18.27
N LEU A 137 -2.60 4.81 18.07
CA LEU A 137 -3.58 4.14 18.94
C LEU A 137 -2.97 3.73 20.28
N GLU A 138 -1.70 3.34 20.34
CA GLU A 138 -0.95 3.12 21.58
C GLU A 138 -0.86 4.40 22.42
N GLY A 139 -0.72 5.55 21.78
CA GLY A 139 -0.69 6.86 22.43
C GLY A 139 -1.99 7.26 23.15
N ILE A 140 -3.12 6.58 22.89
CA ILE A 140 -4.38 6.82 23.61
C ILE A 140 -4.29 6.33 25.06
N GLY A 141 -3.48 5.31 25.35
CA GLY A 141 -3.28 4.79 26.72
C GLY A 141 -4.37 3.84 27.20
N ALA A 142 -5.15 3.23 26.29
CA ALA A 142 -6.08 2.17 26.64
C ALA A 142 -5.35 0.83 26.93
N GLY A 143 -6.09 -0.18 27.38
CA GLY A 143 -5.53 -1.50 27.67
C GLY A 143 -4.84 -2.15 26.46
N PRO A 144 -3.82 -3.01 26.69
CA PRO A 144 -3.06 -3.63 25.58
C PRO A 144 -3.90 -4.50 24.64
N ALA A 145 -4.94 -5.16 25.16
CA ALA A 145 -5.83 -6.00 24.36
C ALA A 145 -6.72 -5.16 23.45
N GLU A 146 -7.34 -4.12 24.01
CA GLU A 146 -8.21 -3.18 23.33
C GLU A 146 -7.44 -2.43 22.23
N THR A 147 -6.24 -1.93 22.55
CA THR A 147 -5.36 -1.28 21.59
C THR A 147 -4.99 -2.22 20.44
N ARG A 148 -4.62 -3.48 20.73
CA ARG A 148 -4.30 -4.47 19.69
C ARG A 148 -5.50 -4.74 18.77
N HIS A 149 -6.71 -4.86 19.32
CA HIS A 149 -7.92 -5.04 18.53
C HIS A 149 -8.21 -3.83 17.66
N ALA A 150 -8.12 -2.63 18.20
CA ALA A 150 -8.30 -1.38 17.46
C ALA A 150 -7.29 -1.26 16.31
N VAL A 151 -6.00 -1.53 16.55
CA VAL A 151 -4.96 -1.53 15.50
C VAL A 151 -5.30 -2.50 14.37
N ALA A 152 -5.76 -3.73 14.70
CA ALA A 152 -6.11 -4.73 13.69
C ALA A 152 -7.29 -4.26 12.82
N VAL A 153 -8.37 -3.77 13.46
CA VAL A 153 -9.59 -3.36 12.76
C VAL A 153 -9.35 -2.09 11.94
N VAL A 154 -8.73 -1.05 12.49
CA VAL A 154 -8.43 0.19 11.76
C VAL A 154 -7.48 -0.10 10.59
N SER A 155 -6.49 -0.98 10.75
CA SER A 155 -5.60 -1.38 9.67
C SER A 155 -6.32 -2.14 8.56
N LEU A 156 -7.33 -2.95 8.89
CA LEU A 156 -8.18 -3.61 7.91
C LEU A 156 -9.06 -2.59 7.19
N LEU A 157 -9.73 -1.69 7.92
CA LEU A 157 -10.54 -0.63 7.32
C LEU A 157 -9.76 0.27 6.36
N ALA A 158 -8.48 0.49 6.62
CA ALA A 158 -7.56 1.23 5.74
C ALA A 158 -6.85 0.33 4.70
N SER A 159 -7.52 -0.68 4.15
CA SER A 159 -6.89 -1.65 3.25
C SER A 159 -7.65 -1.88 1.94
N ALA A 160 -6.93 -2.39 0.94
CA ALA A 160 -7.53 -2.84 -0.32
C ALA A 160 -8.50 -4.02 -0.11
N ASP A 161 -8.24 -4.86 0.89
CA ASP A 161 -9.09 -6.02 1.21
C ASP A 161 -10.49 -5.56 1.60
N ALA A 162 -10.61 -4.61 2.54
CA ALA A 162 -11.90 -4.03 2.91
C ALA A 162 -12.58 -3.32 1.74
N GLY A 163 -11.85 -2.52 0.97
CA GLY A 163 -12.39 -1.80 -0.18
C GLY A 163 -12.98 -2.73 -1.24
N THR A 164 -12.27 -3.82 -1.58
CA THR A 164 -12.78 -4.78 -2.57
C THR A 164 -13.97 -5.58 -2.05
N VAL A 165 -13.96 -5.98 -0.76
CA VAL A 165 -15.11 -6.69 -0.14
C VAL A 165 -16.34 -5.80 -0.13
N LEU A 166 -16.22 -4.53 0.30
CA LEU A 166 -17.35 -3.60 0.35
C LEU A 166 -17.91 -3.31 -1.05
N ALA A 167 -17.04 -3.20 -2.06
CA ALA A 167 -17.48 -3.02 -3.44
C ALA A 167 -18.11 -4.29 -4.03
N ASP A 168 -17.46 -5.46 -3.89
CA ASP A 168 -17.84 -6.67 -4.61
C ASP A 168 -19.03 -7.39 -3.95
N GLN A 169 -19.17 -7.33 -2.63
CA GLN A 169 -20.23 -8.05 -1.91
C GLN A 169 -21.41 -7.17 -1.50
N TYR A 170 -21.17 -5.88 -1.30
CA TYR A 170 -22.20 -4.96 -0.79
C TYR A 170 -22.56 -3.86 -1.79
N GLY A 171 -21.89 -3.81 -2.95
CA GLY A 171 -22.20 -2.86 -4.03
C GLY A 171 -21.85 -1.40 -3.72
N LEU A 172 -21.04 -1.13 -2.68
CA LEU A 172 -20.65 0.23 -2.35
C LEU A 172 -19.62 0.75 -3.35
N THR A 173 -19.72 2.01 -3.70
CA THR A 173 -18.62 2.74 -4.35
C THR A 173 -17.45 2.86 -3.38
N LEU A 174 -16.23 3.08 -3.90
CA LEU A 174 -15.07 3.29 -3.01
C LEU A 174 -15.21 4.54 -2.14
N ASP A 175 -15.91 5.57 -2.62
CA ASP A 175 -16.20 6.76 -1.81
C ASP A 175 -17.17 6.46 -0.64
N GLU A 176 -18.25 5.72 -0.88
CA GLU A 176 -19.17 5.27 0.18
C GLU A 176 -18.46 4.36 1.18
N ALA A 177 -17.69 3.40 0.70
CA ALA A 177 -16.89 2.51 1.54
C ALA A 177 -15.87 3.29 2.39
N GLY A 178 -15.20 4.28 1.82
CA GLY A 178 -14.26 5.16 2.51
C GLY A 178 -14.92 5.96 3.63
N ARG A 179 -16.10 6.53 3.38
CA ARG A 179 -16.88 7.26 4.42
C ARG A 179 -17.29 6.33 5.56
N ALA A 180 -17.89 5.18 5.24
CA ALA A 180 -18.30 4.21 6.25
C ALA A 180 -17.14 3.70 7.11
N CYS A 181 -15.99 3.39 6.47
CA CYS A 181 -14.77 2.98 7.19
C CYS A 181 -14.19 4.09 8.06
N ALA A 182 -14.24 5.35 7.60
CA ALA A 182 -13.77 6.50 8.38
C ALA A 182 -14.67 6.77 9.61
N GLU A 183 -15.99 6.68 9.45
CA GLU A 183 -16.96 6.80 10.55
C GLU A 183 -16.76 5.69 11.59
N THR A 184 -16.60 4.45 11.13
CA THR A 184 -16.28 3.31 12.01
C THR A 184 -14.95 3.53 12.75
N THR A 185 -13.95 4.09 12.08
CA THR A 185 -12.66 4.41 12.70
C THR A 185 -12.82 5.46 13.81
N ARG A 186 -13.66 6.49 13.62
CA ARG A 186 -13.98 7.47 14.69
C ARG A 186 -14.61 6.79 15.88
N ALA A 187 -15.63 5.96 15.66
CA ALA A 187 -16.30 5.24 16.76
C ALA A 187 -15.34 4.34 17.55
N ILE A 188 -14.38 3.69 16.87
CA ILE A 188 -13.33 2.90 17.54
C ILE A 188 -12.44 3.79 18.42
N ILE A 189 -12.02 4.95 17.91
CA ILE A 189 -11.17 5.90 18.65
C ILE A 189 -11.91 6.42 19.88
N ASP A 190 -13.18 6.82 19.72
CA ASP A 190 -14.00 7.34 20.82
C ASP A 190 -14.17 6.28 21.92
N SER A 191 -14.47 5.03 21.53
CA SER A 191 -14.56 3.92 22.46
C SER A 191 -13.24 3.65 23.20
N LEU A 192 -12.12 3.66 22.48
CA LEU A 192 -10.79 3.44 23.06
C LEU A 192 -10.41 4.56 24.04
N THR A 193 -10.73 5.81 23.72
CA THR A 193 -10.49 6.98 24.56
C THR A 193 -11.33 6.93 25.85
N ALA A 194 -12.59 6.55 25.73
CA ALA A 194 -13.47 6.38 26.90
C ALA A 194 -12.95 5.30 27.86
N GLN A 195 -12.46 4.18 27.33
CA GLN A 195 -11.85 3.11 28.12
C GLN A 195 -10.56 3.57 28.82
N ALA A 196 -9.69 4.31 28.14
CA ALA A 196 -8.47 4.86 28.72
C ALA A 196 -8.78 5.82 29.89
N THR A 197 -9.86 6.60 29.79
CA THR A 197 -10.29 7.54 30.85
C THR A 197 -10.91 6.82 32.04
N THR A 198 -11.53 5.66 31.82
CA THR A 198 -12.23 4.89 32.86
C THR A 198 -11.30 3.91 33.59
N ALA A 199 -10.13 3.59 33.04
CA ALA A 199 -9.15 2.74 33.72
C ALA A 199 -8.65 3.40 34.99
N PRO A 200 -8.86 2.82 36.21
CA PRO A 200 -8.40 3.42 37.45
C PRO A 200 -6.89 3.50 37.41
N GLY A 201 -6.36 4.72 37.59
CA GLY A 201 -4.92 4.97 37.70
C GLY A 201 -4.33 3.98 38.71
N ILE A 202 -3.32 3.22 38.30
CA ILE A 202 -2.49 2.46 39.23
C ILE A 202 -1.85 3.48 40.13
N GLN A 203 -2.49 3.67 41.31
CA GLN A 203 -1.88 4.46 42.40
C GLN A 203 -0.55 3.76 42.73
N SER A 204 0.54 4.40 42.40
CA SER A 204 1.87 4.07 42.88
C SER A 204 1.81 4.09 44.44
N ARG A 205 1.65 2.88 45.03
CA ARG A 205 1.95 2.70 46.44
C ARG A 205 3.47 2.77 46.58
N GLY A 206 3.89 3.81 47.26
CA GLY A 206 5.26 4.11 47.69
C GLY A 206 5.85 3.02 48.61
#